data_725fb58eb7a53164ca781bacfb784603
#
_entry.id   725fb58eb7a53164ca781bacfb784603
#
_cell.length_a   1.000
_cell.length_b   1.000
_cell.length_c   1.000
_cell.angle_alpha   90.00
_cell.angle_beta   90.00
_cell.angle_gamma   90.00
#
_symmetry.space_group_name_H-M   'P 1'
#
loop_
_entity.id
_entity.type
_entity.pdbx_description
1 polymer ?
#
loop_
_entity_poly.entity_id
_entity_poly.type
_entity_poly.pdbx_seq_one_letter_code
_entity_poly.pdbx_strand_id
1 'polypeptide(L)'
;MRDLAKTYGTTTALRGVSFDIHRGETFALLGPNGAGKSTTIEILEGYRLRTGGSATVLGVDPATGGRAWRARIGMVLQSSSESGAMTVREQVAHFAAMYPRPRDVDATIEAVGLTEKAGTLLRALSGGQRRRVDVALGIIGRPELLFLDEPTTGFDPEARHRFWDLIRELKAEGTTILLTTHYLDEAAQLGDRAAVIAGGRLVAIGRLDEIGGEEARIPRVLWRDDDGSHDERTRTPGAFVAALSQATPGGEPRDLRIVRPSLEDVYLGLLAEAGALDAPTPSAAPAAEEVAA
;
A
#
# COMPACT_ATOMS: atom_id res chain seq x y z
N MET A 1 0.32 -10.17 13.61
CA MET A 1 1.23 -11.30 13.33
C MET A 1 2.48 -11.21 14.18
N ARG A 2 3.11 -12.36 14.48
CA ARG A 2 4.33 -12.45 15.31
C ARG A 2 5.32 -13.36 14.64
N ASP A 3 6.53 -12.88 14.47
CA ASP A 3 7.70 -13.59 13.91
C ASP A 3 7.39 -14.33 12.61
N LEU A 4 6.56 -13.72 11.75
CA LEU A 4 6.11 -14.35 10.51
C LEU A 4 7.29 -14.66 9.61
N ALA A 5 7.44 -15.93 9.24
CA ALA A 5 8.52 -16.42 8.40
C ALA A 5 7.97 -17.20 7.20
N LYS A 6 8.63 -17.06 6.06
CA LYS A 6 8.36 -17.85 4.85
C LYS A 6 9.64 -18.11 4.08
N THR A 7 9.87 -19.39 3.80
CA THR A 7 10.99 -19.87 2.97
C THR A 7 10.44 -20.68 1.80
N TYR A 8 10.96 -20.44 0.61
CA TYR A 8 10.70 -21.19 -0.63
C TYR A 8 11.99 -21.89 -1.04
N GLY A 9 12.05 -23.19 -0.86
CA GLY A 9 13.29 -23.94 -1.10
C GLY A 9 14.46 -23.32 -0.32
N THR A 10 15.42 -22.72 -1.01
CA THR A 10 16.58 -22.03 -0.42
C THR A 10 16.37 -20.53 -0.18
N THR A 11 15.31 -19.94 -0.72
CA THR A 11 15.06 -18.50 -0.66
C THR A 11 14.14 -18.15 0.51
N THR A 12 14.62 -17.35 1.46
CA THR A 12 13.82 -16.85 2.58
C THR A 12 13.21 -15.51 2.23
N ALA A 13 11.89 -15.48 2.04
CA ALA A 13 11.13 -14.29 1.70
C ALA A 13 10.75 -13.43 2.93
N LEU A 14 10.49 -14.09 4.08
CA LEU A 14 10.18 -13.40 5.34
C LEU A 14 11.03 -13.98 6.46
N ARG A 15 11.60 -13.10 7.29
CA ARG A 15 12.61 -13.41 8.31
C ARG A 15 12.19 -12.96 9.71
N GLY A 16 10.96 -13.30 10.12
CA GLY A 16 10.45 -12.94 11.45
C GLY A 16 9.82 -11.56 11.49
N VAL A 17 8.87 -11.26 10.57
CA VAL A 17 8.15 -9.99 10.53
C VAL A 17 7.02 -9.99 11.56
N SER A 18 6.98 -8.95 12.40
CA SER A 18 5.97 -8.79 13.46
C SER A 18 5.34 -7.41 13.41
N PHE A 19 4.01 -7.33 13.29
CA PHE A 19 3.25 -6.09 13.46
C PHE A 19 1.77 -6.37 13.72
N ASP A 20 1.06 -5.33 14.16
CA ASP A 20 -0.39 -5.34 14.35
C ASP A 20 -1.05 -4.27 13.49
N ILE A 21 -2.25 -4.58 13.01
CA ILE A 21 -3.15 -3.66 12.31
C ILE A 21 -4.37 -3.46 13.20
N HIS A 22 -4.74 -2.21 13.44
CA HIS A 22 -5.89 -1.86 14.27
C HIS A 22 -7.17 -1.82 13.42
N ARG A 23 -8.31 -2.09 14.05
CA ARG A 23 -9.59 -2.01 13.35
C ARG A 23 -9.89 -0.59 12.90
N GLY A 24 -10.38 -0.46 11.66
CA GLY A 24 -10.77 0.82 11.07
C GLY A 24 -9.60 1.69 10.61
N GLU A 25 -8.33 1.22 10.71
CA GLU A 25 -7.20 1.93 10.14
C GLU A 25 -6.92 1.51 8.68
N THR A 26 -6.32 2.42 7.94
CA THR A 26 -5.61 2.10 6.69
C THR A 26 -4.13 1.93 7.01
N PHE A 27 -3.64 0.71 6.86
CA PHE A 27 -2.26 0.35 7.14
C PHE A 27 -1.50 0.12 5.83
N ALA A 28 -0.44 0.89 5.58
CA ALA A 28 0.39 0.75 4.40
C ALA A 28 1.57 -0.19 4.64
N LEU A 29 1.75 -1.18 3.77
CA LEU A 29 2.90 -2.07 3.77
C LEU A 29 3.84 -1.67 2.64
N LEU A 30 4.95 -1.02 2.99
CA LEU A 30 5.91 -0.42 2.08
C LEU A 30 7.17 -1.27 1.97
N GLY A 31 7.86 -1.18 0.87
CA GLY A 31 9.14 -1.85 0.65
C GLY A 31 9.46 -1.99 -0.83
N PRO A 32 10.72 -2.24 -1.20
CA PRO A 32 11.12 -2.47 -2.58
C PRO A 32 10.53 -3.78 -3.13
N ASN A 33 10.70 -3.99 -4.43
CA ASN A 33 10.30 -5.25 -5.06
C ASN A 33 11.11 -6.41 -4.46
N GLY A 34 10.43 -7.55 -4.21
CA GLY A 34 11.06 -8.69 -3.55
C GLY A 34 11.24 -8.56 -2.04
N ALA A 35 10.81 -7.47 -1.40
CA ALA A 35 10.92 -7.28 0.06
C ALA A 35 10.06 -8.25 0.89
N GLY A 36 9.09 -8.94 0.29
CA GLY A 36 8.18 -9.86 0.97
C GLY A 36 6.76 -9.32 1.18
N LYS A 37 6.39 -8.19 0.56
CA LYS A 37 5.06 -7.57 0.71
C LYS A 37 3.93 -8.50 0.26
N SER A 38 3.95 -8.96 -0.99
CA SER A 38 2.91 -9.87 -1.54
C SER A 38 2.89 -11.20 -0.77
N THR A 39 4.06 -11.76 -0.41
CA THR A 39 4.12 -12.94 0.45
C THR A 39 3.44 -12.74 1.79
N THR A 40 3.62 -11.56 2.40
CA THR A 40 2.95 -11.21 3.67
C THR A 40 1.42 -11.15 3.47
N ILE A 41 0.94 -10.44 2.44
CA ILE A 41 -0.49 -10.37 2.12
C ILE A 41 -1.05 -11.75 1.84
N GLU A 42 -0.46 -12.54 0.96
CA GLU A 42 -0.91 -13.89 0.61
C GLU A 42 -1.05 -14.83 1.84
N ILE A 43 -0.15 -14.68 2.83
CA ILE A 43 -0.26 -15.44 4.09
C ILE A 43 -1.42 -14.91 4.93
N LEU A 44 -1.62 -13.61 5.03
CA LEU A 44 -2.71 -13.01 5.80
C LEU A 44 -4.08 -13.24 5.17
N GLU A 45 -4.16 -13.39 3.87
CA GLU A 45 -5.36 -13.77 3.11
C GLU A 45 -5.70 -15.27 3.25
N GLY A 46 -4.74 -16.08 3.74
CA GLY A 46 -4.87 -17.53 3.82
C GLY A 46 -4.70 -18.24 2.47
N TYR A 47 -4.15 -17.53 1.47
CA TYR A 47 -3.80 -18.12 0.18
C TYR A 47 -2.49 -18.93 0.26
N ARG A 48 -1.58 -18.53 1.13
CA ARG A 48 -0.26 -19.14 1.28
C ARG A 48 0.03 -19.54 2.73
N LEU A 49 0.65 -20.70 2.91
CA LEU A 49 1.07 -21.17 4.23
C LEU A 49 2.41 -20.52 4.63
N ARG A 50 2.52 -20.08 5.88
CA ARG A 50 3.78 -19.65 6.50
C ARG A 50 4.65 -20.86 6.84
N THR A 51 5.97 -20.66 6.95
CA THR A 51 6.92 -21.68 7.43
C THR A 51 7.26 -21.52 8.91
N GLY A 52 6.95 -20.38 9.52
CA GLY A 52 7.18 -20.11 10.94
C GLY A 52 6.39 -18.90 11.43
N GLY A 53 6.41 -18.71 12.74
CA GLY A 53 5.66 -17.65 13.41
C GLY A 53 4.15 -17.89 13.47
N SER A 54 3.41 -16.82 13.77
CA SER A 54 1.95 -16.88 13.87
C SER A 54 1.28 -15.67 13.19
N ALA A 55 0.08 -15.89 12.68
CA ALA A 55 -0.77 -14.84 12.14
C ALA A 55 -2.21 -15.02 12.64
N THR A 56 -2.87 -13.92 12.95
CA THR A 56 -4.28 -13.91 13.32
C THR A 56 -4.95 -12.76 12.56
N VAL A 57 -5.98 -13.06 11.79
CA VAL A 57 -6.75 -12.09 11.01
C VAL A 57 -8.21 -12.20 11.41
N LEU A 58 -8.78 -11.10 11.92
CA LEU A 58 -10.15 -11.05 12.47
C LEU A 58 -10.42 -12.17 13.51
N GLY A 59 -9.41 -12.51 14.32
CA GLY A 59 -9.50 -13.52 15.37
C GLY A 59 -9.26 -14.97 14.93
N VAL A 60 -8.95 -15.22 13.65
CA VAL A 60 -8.76 -16.55 13.07
C VAL A 60 -7.36 -16.69 12.48
N ASP A 61 -6.76 -17.87 12.59
CA ASP A 61 -5.53 -18.19 11.84
C ASP A 61 -5.87 -18.33 10.35
N PRO A 62 -5.26 -17.51 9.44
CA PRO A 62 -5.56 -17.56 8.01
C PRO A 62 -5.34 -18.95 7.39
N ALA A 63 -4.38 -19.74 7.91
CA ALA A 63 -4.10 -21.09 7.40
C ALA A 63 -5.26 -22.06 7.58
N THR A 64 -6.19 -21.77 8.51
CA THR A 64 -7.37 -22.61 8.82
C THR A 64 -8.70 -21.86 8.61
N GLY A 65 -8.62 -20.65 8.05
CA GLY A 65 -9.79 -19.80 7.82
C GLY A 65 -10.82 -20.45 6.89
N GLY A 66 -12.01 -20.74 7.42
CA GLY A 66 -13.11 -21.33 6.67
C GLY A 66 -13.93 -20.29 5.89
N ARG A 67 -15.01 -20.77 5.21
CA ARG A 67 -15.88 -19.93 4.36
C ARG A 67 -16.43 -18.69 5.11
N ALA A 68 -16.87 -18.85 6.35
CA ALA A 68 -17.43 -17.76 7.15
C ALA A 68 -16.38 -16.66 7.44
N TRP A 69 -15.11 -17.00 7.64
CA TRP A 69 -14.03 -16.07 7.79
C TRP A 69 -13.69 -15.38 6.46
N ARG A 70 -13.60 -16.14 5.36
CA ARG A 70 -13.34 -15.59 4.01
C ARG A 70 -14.41 -14.59 3.58
N ALA A 71 -15.66 -14.77 3.99
CA ALA A 71 -16.73 -13.82 3.70
C ALA A 71 -16.57 -12.46 4.42
N ARG A 72 -15.68 -12.35 5.40
CA ARG A 72 -15.39 -11.13 6.15
C ARG A 72 -14.20 -10.36 5.60
N ILE A 73 -13.46 -10.93 4.65
CA ILE A 73 -12.31 -10.29 4.01
C ILE A 73 -12.62 -9.99 2.54
N GLY A 74 -12.11 -8.89 2.05
CA GLY A 74 -12.10 -8.54 0.63
C GLY A 74 -10.66 -8.53 0.12
N MET A 75 -10.46 -8.90 -1.15
CA MET A 75 -9.14 -8.97 -1.77
C MET A 75 -9.16 -8.33 -3.13
N VAL A 76 -8.14 -7.51 -3.43
CA VAL A 76 -7.88 -6.96 -4.75
C VAL A 76 -6.46 -7.34 -5.13
N LEU A 77 -6.34 -8.44 -5.87
CA LEU A 77 -5.06 -9.03 -6.25
C LEU A 77 -4.38 -8.27 -7.39
N GLN A 78 -3.06 -8.39 -7.52
CA GLN A 78 -2.26 -7.72 -8.55
C GLN A 78 -2.62 -8.14 -9.99
N SER A 79 -3.01 -9.39 -10.19
CA SER A 79 -3.42 -9.92 -11.50
C SER A 79 -4.88 -10.36 -11.49
N SER A 80 -5.66 -9.89 -12.46
CA SER A 80 -7.01 -10.39 -12.70
C SER A 80 -7.00 -11.53 -13.70
N SER A 81 -7.74 -12.62 -13.40
CA SER A 81 -7.97 -13.67 -14.36
C SER A 81 -8.93 -13.20 -15.47
N GLU A 82 -8.63 -13.56 -16.72
CA GLU A 82 -9.45 -13.21 -17.88
C GLU A 82 -10.82 -13.93 -17.83
N SER A 83 -11.81 -13.28 -17.28
CA SER A 83 -13.21 -13.76 -17.30
C SER A 83 -13.97 -13.08 -18.44
N GLY A 84 -13.76 -13.56 -19.69
CA GLY A 84 -14.13 -12.81 -20.89
C GLY A 84 -15.61 -12.75 -21.29
N ALA A 85 -16.50 -13.57 -20.73
CA ALA A 85 -17.86 -13.77 -21.26
C ALA A 85 -18.97 -12.96 -20.54
N MET A 86 -18.70 -12.41 -19.34
CA MET A 86 -19.68 -11.64 -18.57
C MET A 86 -19.50 -10.14 -18.78
N THR A 87 -20.58 -9.40 -18.61
CA THR A 87 -20.56 -7.94 -18.47
C THR A 87 -20.10 -7.56 -17.06
N VAL A 88 -19.72 -6.30 -16.86
CA VAL A 88 -19.35 -5.75 -15.53
C VAL A 88 -20.47 -6.03 -14.52
N ARG A 89 -21.73 -5.70 -14.86
CA ARG A 89 -22.89 -5.90 -13.98
C ARG A 89 -23.11 -7.37 -13.64
N GLU A 90 -23.03 -8.26 -14.62
CA GLU A 90 -23.20 -9.70 -14.41
C GLU A 90 -22.12 -10.25 -13.47
N GLN A 91 -20.89 -9.84 -13.65
CA GLN A 91 -19.77 -10.26 -12.80
C GLN A 91 -19.96 -9.79 -11.35
N VAL A 92 -20.27 -8.51 -11.14
CA VAL A 92 -20.50 -7.96 -9.80
C VAL A 92 -21.72 -8.60 -9.15
N ALA A 93 -22.81 -8.80 -9.89
CA ALA A 93 -24.02 -9.48 -9.40
C ALA A 93 -23.75 -10.95 -9.04
N HIS A 94 -22.95 -11.66 -9.85
CA HIS A 94 -22.54 -13.02 -9.55
C HIS A 94 -21.79 -13.12 -8.23
N PHE A 95 -20.81 -12.21 -8.00
CA PHE A 95 -20.10 -12.17 -6.72
C PHE A 95 -20.98 -11.74 -5.56
N ALA A 96 -21.88 -10.77 -5.77
CA ALA A 96 -22.85 -10.36 -4.75
C ALA A 96 -23.67 -11.55 -4.21
N ALA A 97 -24.10 -12.47 -5.10
CA ALA A 97 -24.87 -13.65 -4.73
C ALA A 97 -24.12 -14.63 -3.81
N MET A 98 -22.80 -14.52 -3.67
CA MET A 98 -22.01 -15.37 -2.77
C MET A 98 -22.02 -14.87 -1.31
N TYR A 99 -22.50 -13.65 -1.06
CA TYR A 99 -22.49 -13.02 0.25
C TYR A 99 -23.90 -12.89 0.83
N PRO A 100 -24.07 -13.06 2.14
CA PRO A 100 -25.41 -12.99 2.77
C PRO A 100 -25.98 -11.57 2.81
N ARG A 101 -25.15 -10.55 2.80
CA ARG A 101 -25.53 -9.12 2.86
C ARG A 101 -24.60 -8.29 1.99
N PRO A 102 -24.64 -8.45 0.67
CA PRO A 102 -23.78 -7.69 -0.23
C PRO A 102 -24.13 -6.19 -0.23
N ARG A 103 -23.25 -5.37 -0.80
CA ARG A 103 -23.59 -4.02 -1.24
C ARG A 103 -24.56 -4.10 -2.42
N ASP A 104 -25.25 -3.00 -2.67
CA ASP A 104 -26.02 -2.86 -3.93
C ASP A 104 -25.07 -2.91 -5.13
N VAL A 105 -25.45 -3.66 -6.16
CA VAL A 105 -24.62 -3.92 -7.35
C VAL A 105 -24.39 -2.63 -8.13
N ASP A 106 -25.43 -1.83 -8.35
CA ASP A 106 -25.33 -0.61 -9.14
C ASP A 106 -24.58 0.49 -8.39
N ALA A 107 -24.84 0.64 -7.10
CA ALA A 107 -24.08 1.55 -6.24
C ALA A 107 -22.58 1.14 -6.16
N THR A 108 -22.28 -0.16 -6.17
CA THR A 108 -20.88 -0.61 -6.19
C THR A 108 -20.18 -0.30 -7.51
N ILE A 109 -20.88 -0.48 -8.64
CA ILE A 109 -20.36 -0.13 -9.98
C ILE A 109 -20.16 1.38 -10.10
N GLU A 110 -21.06 2.19 -9.55
CA GLU A 110 -20.95 3.64 -9.50
C GLU A 110 -19.74 4.09 -8.66
N ALA A 111 -19.58 3.53 -7.46
CA ALA A 111 -18.46 3.84 -6.56
C ALA A 111 -17.09 3.62 -7.20
N VAL A 112 -16.95 2.63 -8.08
CA VAL A 112 -15.71 2.40 -8.85
C VAL A 112 -15.67 3.16 -10.20
N GLY A 113 -16.66 4.01 -10.49
CA GLY A 113 -16.73 4.84 -11.71
C GLY A 113 -16.89 4.02 -13.00
N LEU A 114 -17.71 2.97 -12.97
CA LEU A 114 -17.97 2.09 -14.13
C LEU A 114 -19.43 2.09 -14.58
N THR A 115 -20.25 3.05 -14.17
CA THR A 115 -21.69 3.12 -14.50
C THR A 115 -21.94 3.01 -15.99
N GLU A 116 -21.22 3.79 -16.83
CA GLU A 116 -21.36 3.76 -18.29
C GLU A 116 -20.86 2.45 -18.92
N LYS A 117 -20.10 1.65 -18.19
CA LYS A 117 -19.51 0.39 -18.62
C LYS A 117 -20.21 -0.83 -18.02
N ALA A 118 -21.30 -0.65 -17.26
CA ALA A 118 -22.00 -1.74 -16.59
C ALA A 118 -22.43 -2.88 -17.54
N GLY A 119 -22.85 -2.55 -18.76
CA GLY A 119 -23.21 -3.52 -19.81
C GLY A 119 -22.05 -3.94 -20.72
N THR A 120 -20.82 -3.48 -20.50
CA THR A 120 -19.66 -3.81 -21.33
C THR A 120 -19.07 -5.14 -20.90
N LEU A 121 -18.73 -6.01 -21.88
CA LEU A 121 -18.04 -7.28 -21.60
C LEU A 121 -16.65 -7.01 -20.98
N LEU A 122 -16.27 -7.81 -19.99
CA LEU A 122 -14.98 -7.67 -19.28
C LEU A 122 -13.78 -7.70 -20.23
N ARG A 123 -13.82 -8.53 -21.28
CA ARG A 123 -12.76 -8.62 -22.30
C ARG A 123 -12.58 -7.33 -23.10
N ALA A 124 -13.61 -6.48 -23.17
CA ALA A 124 -13.58 -5.22 -23.93
C ALA A 124 -13.14 -4.02 -23.07
N LEU A 125 -12.87 -4.23 -21.79
CA LEU A 125 -12.39 -3.19 -20.87
C LEU A 125 -10.89 -2.95 -21.04
N SER A 126 -10.46 -1.70 -20.80
CA SER A 126 -9.03 -1.40 -20.60
C SER A 126 -8.49 -2.05 -19.33
N GLY A 127 -7.15 -2.15 -19.18
CA GLY A 127 -6.53 -2.66 -17.97
C GLY A 127 -6.97 -1.92 -16.70
N GLY A 128 -6.98 -0.59 -16.72
CA GLY A 128 -7.46 0.21 -15.59
C GLY A 128 -8.94 0.05 -15.31
N GLN A 129 -9.79 -0.17 -16.34
CA GLN A 129 -11.20 -0.48 -16.13
C GLN A 129 -11.40 -1.86 -15.50
N ARG A 130 -10.65 -2.87 -15.95
CA ARG A 130 -10.66 -4.20 -15.32
C ARG A 130 -10.23 -4.12 -13.85
N ARG A 131 -9.16 -3.37 -13.55
CA ARG A 131 -8.70 -3.17 -12.18
C ARG A 131 -9.78 -2.56 -11.29
N ARG A 132 -10.60 -1.64 -11.82
CA ARG A 132 -11.75 -1.07 -11.09
C ARG A 132 -12.87 -2.10 -10.86
N VAL A 133 -13.05 -3.06 -11.78
CA VAL A 133 -13.94 -4.21 -11.52
C VAL A 133 -13.39 -5.06 -10.37
N ASP A 134 -12.09 -5.35 -10.32
CA ASP A 134 -11.50 -6.13 -9.22
C ASP A 134 -11.73 -5.45 -7.87
N VAL A 135 -11.62 -4.12 -7.82
CA VAL A 135 -11.98 -3.33 -6.62
C VAL A 135 -13.45 -3.53 -6.25
N ALA A 136 -14.38 -3.44 -7.23
CA ALA A 136 -15.81 -3.68 -7.00
C ALA A 136 -16.07 -5.08 -6.42
N LEU A 137 -15.39 -6.10 -6.94
CA LEU A 137 -15.50 -7.48 -6.44
C LEU A 137 -14.95 -7.62 -5.01
N GLY A 138 -13.86 -6.91 -4.69
CA GLY A 138 -13.27 -6.91 -3.36
C GLY A 138 -14.16 -6.29 -2.28
N ILE A 139 -14.99 -5.29 -2.66
CA ILE A 139 -15.82 -4.54 -1.70
C ILE A 139 -17.29 -5.00 -1.66
N ILE A 140 -17.76 -5.74 -2.66
CA ILE A 140 -19.19 -6.13 -2.79
C ILE A 140 -19.71 -6.89 -1.55
N GLY A 141 -18.86 -7.67 -0.90
CA GLY A 141 -19.18 -8.47 0.28
C GLY A 141 -19.27 -7.69 1.60
N ARG A 142 -19.06 -6.37 1.62
CA ARG A 142 -18.94 -5.54 2.83
C ARG A 142 -17.87 -6.09 3.78
N PRO A 143 -16.61 -6.17 3.36
CA PRO A 143 -15.56 -6.77 4.17
C PRO A 143 -15.27 -5.94 5.44
N GLU A 144 -14.91 -6.63 6.52
CA GLU A 144 -14.34 -6.01 7.73
C GLU A 144 -12.87 -5.65 7.53
N LEU A 145 -12.16 -6.39 6.67
CA LEU A 145 -10.77 -6.16 6.27
C LEU A 145 -10.64 -6.28 4.76
N LEU A 146 -10.08 -5.26 4.13
CA LEU A 146 -9.82 -5.22 2.69
C LEU A 146 -8.31 -5.25 2.44
N PHE A 147 -7.85 -6.23 1.69
CA PHE A 147 -6.48 -6.33 1.18
C PHE A 147 -6.40 -5.71 -0.21
N LEU A 148 -5.43 -4.81 -0.39
CA LEU A 148 -5.20 -4.08 -1.63
C LEU A 148 -3.73 -4.24 -2.04
N ASP A 149 -3.46 -5.10 -3.01
CA ASP A 149 -2.11 -5.28 -3.54
C ASP A 149 -1.92 -4.44 -4.80
N GLU A 150 -1.20 -3.30 -4.66
CA GLU A 150 -0.94 -2.31 -5.71
C GLU A 150 -2.21 -1.90 -6.49
N PRO A 151 -3.27 -1.42 -5.82
CA PRO A 151 -4.61 -1.32 -6.40
C PRO A 151 -4.73 -0.31 -7.55
N THR A 152 -3.91 0.74 -7.56
CA THR A 152 -4.00 1.84 -8.55
C THR A 152 -3.05 1.71 -9.74
N THR A 153 -2.36 0.57 -9.85
CA THR A 153 -1.49 0.32 -11.00
C THR A 153 -2.29 0.36 -12.30
N GLY A 154 -1.87 1.23 -13.23
CA GLY A 154 -2.54 1.45 -14.51
C GLY A 154 -3.76 2.39 -14.46
N PHE A 155 -4.02 3.05 -13.33
CA PHE A 155 -5.02 4.11 -13.26
C PHE A 155 -4.49 5.42 -13.83
N ASP A 156 -5.35 6.15 -14.53
CA ASP A 156 -5.11 7.56 -14.82
C ASP A 156 -5.26 8.40 -13.53
N PRO A 157 -4.78 9.66 -13.50
CA PRO A 157 -4.85 10.49 -12.31
C PRO A 157 -6.27 10.68 -11.75
N GLU A 158 -7.28 10.83 -12.61
CA GLU A 158 -8.66 10.99 -12.18
C GLU A 158 -9.23 9.73 -11.53
N ALA A 159 -8.98 8.57 -12.15
CA ALA A 159 -9.37 7.28 -11.59
C ALA A 159 -8.68 7.00 -10.24
N ARG A 160 -7.42 7.43 -10.08
CA ARG A 160 -6.69 7.31 -8.81
C ARG A 160 -7.32 8.16 -7.71
N HIS A 161 -7.69 9.41 -8.00
CA HIS A 161 -8.35 10.27 -7.01
C HIS A 161 -9.71 9.71 -6.59
N ARG A 162 -10.54 9.25 -7.54
CA ARG A 162 -11.82 8.59 -7.22
C ARG A 162 -11.63 7.34 -6.37
N PHE A 163 -10.59 6.57 -6.65
CA PHE A 163 -10.25 5.41 -5.83
C PHE A 163 -9.86 5.81 -4.40
N TRP A 164 -9.08 6.88 -4.23
CA TRP A 164 -8.74 7.38 -2.90
C TRP A 164 -9.97 7.84 -2.11
N ASP A 165 -10.93 8.48 -2.78
CA ASP A 165 -12.19 8.88 -2.15
C ASP A 165 -12.99 7.64 -1.71
N LEU A 166 -13.11 6.63 -2.56
CA LEU A 166 -13.73 5.35 -2.21
C LEU A 166 -13.05 4.69 -0.98
N ILE A 167 -11.73 4.68 -0.91
CA ILE A 167 -11.00 4.13 0.24
C ILE A 167 -11.31 4.91 1.53
N ARG A 168 -11.40 6.23 1.46
CA ARG A 168 -11.80 7.06 2.62
C ARG A 168 -13.23 6.78 3.06
N GLU A 169 -14.16 6.58 2.12
CA GLU A 169 -15.56 6.19 2.41
C GLU A 169 -15.62 4.82 3.10
N LEU A 170 -14.94 3.81 2.55
CA LEU A 170 -14.87 2.47 3.15
C LEU A 170 -14.31 2.50 4.57
N LYS A 171 -13.26 3.29 4.79
CA LYS A 171 -12.69 3.51 6.12
C LYS A 171 -13.69 4.18 7.05
N ALA A 172 -14.40 5.20 6.61
CA ALA A 172 -15.44 5.89 7.39
C ALA A 172 -16.59 4.95 7.76
N GLU A 173 -16.89 3.93 6.94
CA GLU A 173 -17.84 2.86 7.26
C GLU A 173 -17.27 1.83 8.26
N GLY A 174 -16.00 1.93 8.64
CA GLY A 174 -15.35 1.05 9.62
C GLY A 174 -14.55 -0.11 9.01
N THR A 175 -14.38 -0.16 7.68
CA THR A 175 -13.53 -1.15 7.03
C THR A 175 -12.07 -0.91 7.39
N THR A 176 -11.37 -1.95 7.83
CA THR A 176 -9.91 -1.96 7.99
C THR A 176 -9.27 -2.21 6.65
N ILE A 177 -8.17 -1.53 6.31
CA ILE A 177 -7.53 -1.65 5.00
C ILE A 177 -6.05 -1.95 5.17
N LEU A 178 -5.57 -3.01 4.51
CA LEU A 178 -4.14 -3.28 4.32
C LEU A 178 -3.78 -3.01 2.86
N LEU A 179 -2.97 -1.99 2.65
CA LEU A 179 -2.58 -1.50 1.33
C LEU A 179 -1.09 -1.78 1.09
N THR A 180 -0.74 -2.44 -0.01
CA THR A 180 0.62 -2.31 -0.57
C THR A 180 0.60 -1.34 -1.72
N THR A 181 1.65 -0.55 -1.83
CA THR A 181 1.85 0.35 -2.95
C THR A 181 3.34 0.65 -3.13
N HIS A 182 3.72 0.94 -4.35
CA HIS A 182 5.01 1.55 -4.67
C HIS A 182 4.88 3.07 -4.89
N TYR A 183 3.65 3.60 -4.86
CA TYR A 183 3.38 5.03 -4.89
C TYR A 183 3.31 5.57 -3.46
N LEU A 184 4.38 6.23 -3.01
CA LEU A 184 4.45 6.77 -1.64
C LEU A 184 3.42 7.88 -1.38
N ASP A 185 3.03 8.61 -2.43
CA ASP A 185 1.93 9.58 -2.36
C ASP A 185 0.60 8.90 -2.00
N GLU A 186 0.32 7.70 -2.53
CA GLU A 186 -0.88 6.94 -2.18
C GLU A 186 -0.87 6.54 -0.71
N ALA A 187 0.27 6.04 -0.22
CA ALA A 187 0.42 5.73 1.19
C ALA A 187 0.25 6.98 2.07
N ALA A 188 0.82 8.12 1.66
CA ALA A 188 0.72 9.39 2.38
C ALA A 188 -0.72 9.93 2.43
N GLN A 189 -1.51 9.71 1.37
CA GLN A 189 -2.90 10.19 1.27
C GLN A 189 -3.92 9.32 2.01
N LEU A 190 -3.67 8.02 2.10
CA LEU A 190 -4.65 7.05 2.58
C LEU A 190 -4.28 6.43 3.93
N GLY A 191 -3.00 6.27 4.21
CA GLY A 191 -2.52 5.51 5.35
C GLY A 191 -2.56 6.29 6.67
N ASP A 192 -2.89 5.62 7.74
CA ASP A 192 -2.71 6.13 9.12
C ASP A 192 -1.33 5.73 9.65
N ARG A 193 -0.98 4.47 9.41
CA ARG A 193 0.29 3.86 9.83
C ARG A 193 0.90 3.08 8.69
N ALA A 194 2.21 2.90 8.76
CA ALA A 194 2.91 2.06 7.80
C ALA A 194 3.92 1.13 8.49
N ALA A 195 4.22 0.03 7.81
CA ALA A 195 5.41 -0.77 8.03
C ALA A 195 6.28 -0.75 6.78
N VAL A 196 7.57 -0.57 6.95
CA VAL A 196 8.56 -0.68 5.89
C VAL A 196 9.26 -2.02 6.03
N ILE A 197 9.18 -2.85 4.98
CA ILE A 197 9.86 -4.15 4.91
C ILE A 197 10.97 -4.07 3.87
N ALA A 198 12.15 -4.59 4.22
CA ALA A 198 13.27 -4.74 3.31
C ALA A 198 14.01 -6.06 3.61
N GLY A 199 14.40 -6.80 2.57
CA GLY A 199 15.09 -8.09 2.71
C GLY A 199 14.35 -9.11 3.58
N GLY A 200 13.02 -9.07 3.60
CA GLY A 200 12.17 -9.94 4.42
C GLY A 200 12.12 -9.57 5.91
N ARG A 201 12.61 -8.39 6.31
CA ARG A 201 12.62 -7.90 7.70
C ARG A 201 11.83 -6.61 7.83
N LEU A 202 11.24 -6.40 9.01
CA LEU A 202 10.65 -5.12 9.36
C LEU A 202 11.77 -4.11 9.66
N VAL A 203 11.80 -3.00 8.92
CA VAL A 203 12.78 -1.91 9.08
C VAL A 203 12.22 -0.82 9.97
N ALA A 204 11.00 -0.41 9.74
CA ALA A 204 10.32 0.61 10.52
C ALA A 204 8.81 0.36 10.56
N ILE A 205 8.18 0.82 11.63
CA ILE A 205 6.71 0.82 11.78
C ILE A 205 6.28 2.02 12.62
N GLY A 206 5.20 2.67 12.23
CA GLY A 206 4.66 3.80 12.98
C GLY A 206 3.57 4.53 12.20
N ARG A 207 3.11 5.65 12.75
CA ARG A 207 2.26 6.59 12.03
C ARG A 207 3.02 7.18 10.85
N LEU A 208 2.33 7.45 9.76
CA LEU A 208 2.97 8.00 8.56
C LEU A 208 3.61 9.37 8.77
N ASP A 209 3.05 10.17 9.68
CA ASP A 209 3.60 11.46 10.08
C ASP A 209 4.78 11.36 11.07
N GLU A 210 5.07 10.19 11.64
CA GLU A 210 6.11 9.95 12.64
C GLU A 210 7.18 8.93 12.18
N ILE A 211 6.88 8.12 11.17
CA ILE A 211 7.78 7.04 10.70
C ILE A 211 9.14 7.62 10.28
N GLY A 212 10.21 6.94 10.64
CA GLY A 212 11.59 7.39 10.47
C GLY A 212 12.09 8.30 11.58
N GLY A 213 11.20 8.72 12.53
CA GLY A 213 11.55 9.57 13.67
C GLY A 213 11.79 11.04 13.31
N GLU A 214 12.09 11.83 14.32
CA GLU A 214 12.26 13.28 14.17
C GLU A 214 13.47 13.64 13.28
N GLU A 215 14.56 12.89 13.37
CA GLU A 215 15.78 13.15 12.62
C GLU A 215 15.58 13.06 11.10
N ALA A 216 14.79 12.08 10.63
CA ALA A 216 14.47 11.92 9.21
C ALA A 216 13.62 13.07 8.65
N ARG A 217 12.99 13.86 9.54
CA ARG A 217 12.06 14.94 9.19
C ARG A 217 12.62 16.34 9.39
N ILE A 218 13.90 16.48 9.74
CA ILE A 218 14.54 17.78 9.89
C ILE A 218 14.51 18.49 8.54
N PRO A 219 13.93 19.72 8.46
CA PRO A 219 13.92 20.51 7.25
C PRO A 219 15.36 20.82 6.76
N ARG A 220 15.48 20.96 5.44
CA ARG A 220 16.70 21.37 4.75
C ARG A 220 16.50 22.76 4.19
N VAL A 221 17.50 23.63 4.36
CA VAL A 221 17.57 24.92 3.71
C VAL A 221 18.59 24.82 2.59
N LEU A 222 18.12 25.06 1.38
CA LEU A 222 18.92 25.04 0.16
C LEU A 222 19.09 26.47 -0.32
N TRP A 223 20.31 26.87 -0.67
CA TRP A 223 20.58 28.18 -1.27
C TRP A 223 21.83 28.11 -2.14
N ARG A 224 22.07 29.16 -2.89
CA ARG A 224 23.25 29.32 -3.71
C ARG A 224 23.90 30.67 -3.42
N ASP A 225 25.23 30.71 -3.36
CA ASP A 225 26.04 31.89 -3.34
C ASP A 225 27.20 31.77 -4.36
N ASP A 226 28.20 32.62 -4.23
CA ASP A 226 29.35 32.64 -5.14
C ASP A 226 30.30 31.44 -4.92
N ASP A 227 30.25 30.80 -3.76
CA ASP A 227 30.99 29.59 -3.41
C ASP A 227 30.30 28.32 -3.87
N GLY A 228 29.01 28.39 -4.27
CA GLY A 228 28.28 27.27 -4.84
C GLY A 228 26.89 27.04 -4.27
N SER A 229 26.44 25.78 -4.34
CA SER A 229 25.14 25.32 -3.80
C SER A 229 25.36 24.79 -2.38
N HIS A 230 24.49 25.18 -1.49
CA HIS A 230 24.52 24.79 -0.07
C HIS A 230 23.25 24.03 0.29
N ASP A 231 23.36 23.16 1.30
CA ASP A 231 22.32 22.28 1.80
C ASP A 231 22.53 22.06 3.30
N GLU A 232 21.72 22.71 4.12
CA GLU A 232 21.86 22.66 5.57
C GLU A 232 20.59 22.10 6.22
N ARG A 233 20.78 21.12 7.12
CA ARG A 233 19.70 20.53 7.91
C ARG A 233 19.52 21.32 9.20
N THR A 234 18.32 21.84 9.45
CA THR A 234 18.06 22.64 10.65
C THR A 234 16.64 22.46 11.17
N ARG A 235 16.52 22.34 12.51
CA ARG A 235 15.22 22.27 13.21
C ARG A 235 14.51 23.63 13.25
N THR A 236 15.25 24.73 12.99
CA THR A 236 14.74 26.10 13.03
C THR A 236 14.97 26.83 11.70
N PRO A 237 14.35 26.38 10.59
CA PRO A 237 14.63 26.91 9.26
C PRO A 237 14.31 28.40 9.14
N GLY A 238 13.30 28.91 9.84
CA GLY A 238 12.99 30.34 9.82
C GLY A 238 14.09 31.21 10.43
N ALA A 239 14.63 30.79 11.59
CA ALA A 239 15.73 31.51 12.23
C ALA A 239 17.03 31.42 11.39
N PHE A 240 17.30 30.26 10.80
CA PHE A 240 18.42 30.04 9.92
C PHE A 240 18.36 30.96 8.67
N VAL A 241 17.22 31.02 7.99
CA VAL A 241 17.00 31.87 6.83
C VAL A 241 17.13 33.35 7.19
N ALA A 242 16.63 33.79 8.35
CA ALA A 242 16.75 35.16 8.80
C ALA A 242 18.24 35.54 9.01
N ALA A 243 19.02 34.66 9.64
CA ALA A 243 20.46 34.87 9.81
C ALA A 243 21.21 34.86 8.47
N LEU A 244 20.89 33.94 7.58
CA LEU A 244 21.46 33.83 6.23
C LEU A 244 21.20 35.10 5.42
N SER A 245 19.95 35.62 5.42
CA SER A 245 19.60 36.86 4.73
C SER A 245 20.37 38.09 5.25
N GLN A 246 20.63 38.15 6.58
CA GLN A 246 21.44 39.22 7.16
C GLN A 246 22.91 39.11 6.74
N ALA A 247 23.45 37.94 6.54
CA ALA A 247 24.82 37.69 6.12
C ALA A 247 25.04 37.84 4.60
N THR A 248 23.98 37.74 3.81
CA THR A 248 24.05 37.77 2.34
C THR A 248 24.09 39.21 1.82
N PRO A 249 25.07 39.60 0.97
CA PRO A 249 25.06 40.90 0.30
C PRO A 249 23.81 41.10 -0.51
N GLY A 250 23.05 42.17 -0.24
CA GLY A 250 21.75 42.43 -0.86
C GLY A 250 20.55 41.84 -0.12
N GLY A 251 20.76 41.05 0.94
CA GLY A 251 19.72 40.58 1.85
C GLY A 251 18.87 39.37 1.36
N GLU A 252 19.11 38.90 0.14
CA GLU A 252 18.30 37.77 -0.44
C GLU A 252 19.26 36.69 -1.00
N PRO A 253 19.34 35.51 -0.34
CA PRO A 253 20.08 34.38 -0.86
C PRO A 253 19.47 33.85 -2.18
N ARG A 254 20.32 33.55 -3.17
CA ARG A 254 19.89 33.04 -4.48
C ARG A 254 19.33 31.64 -4.33
N ASP A 255 18.27 31.29 -5.09
CA ASP A 255 17.64 29.96 -5.15
C ASP A 255 17.22 29.42 -3.77
N LEU A 256 16.90 30.30 -2.82
CA LEU A 256 16.52 29.92 -1.46
C LEU A 256 15.27 29.04 -1.46
N ARG A 257 15.39 27.87 -0.83
CA ARG A 257 14.28 26.93 -0.62
C ARG A 257 14.34 26.32 0.76
N ILE A 258 13.20 26.19 1.40
CA ILE A 258 13.04 25.37 2.60
C ILE A 258 12.31 24.10 2.17
N VAL A 259 13.00 22.96 2.23
CA VAL A 259 12.45 21.65 1.85
C VAL A 259 12.19 20.87 3.13
N ARG A 260 10.95 20.48 3.32
CA ARG A 260 10.58 19.50 4.36
C ARG A 260 10.64 18.12 3.76
N PRO A 261 11.32 17.15 4.40
CA PRO A 261 11.38 15.79 3.89
C PRO A 261 9.98 15.22 3.67
N SER A 262 9.75 14.68 2.48
CA SER A 262 8.55 13.93 2.12
C SER A 262 8.58 12.53 2.74
N LEU A 263 7.47 11.79 2.64
CA LEU A 263 7.46 10.36 2.98
C LEU A 263 8.46 9.58 2.14
N GLU A 264 8.68 9.99 0.88
CA GLU A 264 9.67 9.39 -0.01
C GLU A 264 11.10 9.58 0.48
N ASP A 265 11.45 10.78 0.92
CA ASP A 265 12.79 11.07 1.49
C ASP A 265 13.04 10.21 2.74
N VAL A 266 12.04 10.12 3.63
CA VAL A 266 12.10 9.29 4.84
C VAL A 266 12.23 7.81 4.48
N TYR A 267 11.43 7.32 3.55
CA TYR A 267 11.45 5.93 3.09
C TYR A 267 12.81 5.55 2.48
N LEU A 268 13.36 6.39 1.60
CA LEU A 268 14.68 6.17 1.00
C LEU A 268 15.78 6.17 2.06
N GLY A 269 15.71 7.06 3.05
CA GLY A 269 16.62 7.07 4.19
C GLY A 269 16.60 5.76 4.97
N LEU A 270 15.40 5.26 5.31
CA LEU A 270 15.22 3.98 6.01
C LEU A 270 15.77 2.79 5.23
N LEU A 271 15.60 2.78 3.91
CA LEU A 271 16.15 1.73 3.06
C LEU A 271 17.69 1.80 2.97
N ALA A 272 18.26 3.00 2.93
CA ALA A 272 19.72 3.21 2.93
C ALA A 272 20.33 2.68 4.24
N GLU A 273 19.77 3.06 5.39
CA GLU A 273 20.19 2.58 6.71
C GLU A 273 20.09 1.06 6.85
N ALA A 274 19.07 0.45 6.24
CA ALA A 274 18.89 -0.99 6.22
C ALA A 274 19.79 -1.73 5.20
N GLY A 275 20.62 -1.02 4.41
CA GLY A 275 21.46 -1.59 3.35
C GLY A 275 20.64 -2.21 2.20
N ALA A 276 19.43 -1.71 1.96
CA ALA A 276 18.48 -2.32 1.02
C ALA A 276 18.39 -1.58 -0.33
N LEU A 277 19.06 -0.44 -0.51
CA LEU A 277 19.08 0.32 -1.76
C LEU A 277 19.94 -0.35 -2.86
N ASP A 278 20.97 -1.12 -2.46
CA ASP A 278 21.92 -1.77 -3.37
C ASP A 278 21.69 -3.28 -3.51
N ALA A 279 20.66 -3.84 -2.89
CA ALA A 279 20.39 -5.27 -2.98
C ALA A 279 19.86 -5.64 -4.38
N PRO A 280 20.51 -6.57 -5.12
CA PRO A 280 19.98 -7.03 -6.41
C PRO A 280 18.58 -7.61 -6.20
N THR A 281 17.64 -7.21 -7.05
CA THR A 281 16.26 -7.73 -7.04
C THR A 281 16.33 -9.26 -7.18
N PRO A 282 15.87 -10.06 -6.20
CA PRO A 282 15.83 -11.49 -6.37
C PRO A 282 14.93 -11.82 -7.56
N SER A 283 15.47 -12.57 -8.51
CA SER A 283 14.69 -13.10 -9.64
C SER A 283 13.43 -13.76 -9.11
N ALA A 284 12.28 -13.40 -9.68
CA ALA A 284 11.00 -13.97 -9.32
C ALA A 284 11.10 -15.49 -9.37
N ALA A 285 10.97 -16.15 -8.22
CA ALA A 285 10.89 -17.59 -8.17
C ALA A 285 9.63 -18.03 -8.94
N PRO A 286 9.70 -19.10 -9.76
CA PRO A 286 8.56 -19.60 -10.48
C PRO A 286 7.46 -19.97 -9.47
N ALA A 287 6.24 -19.61 -9.80
CA ALA A 287 5.04 -19.97 -9.05
C ALA A 287 4.90 -21.51 -9.04
N ALA A 288 5.45 -22.15 -8.03
CA ALA A 288 5.22 -23.57 -7.77
C ALA A 288 3.97 -23.65 -6.88
N GLU A 289 2.98 -24.33 -7.43
CA GLU A 289 1.70 -24.66 -6.82
C GLU A 289 1.92 -25.38 -5.47
N GLU A 290 1.65 -24.67 -4.37
CA GLU A 290 1.21 -25.26 -3.11
C GLU A 290 -0.07 -24.54 -2.70
N VAL A 291 -1.16 -24.86 -3.39
CA VAL A 291 -2.53 -24.49 -3.00
C VAL A 291 -2.88 -25.36 -1.80
N ALA A 292 -3.26 -24.75 -0.69
CA ALA A 292 -3.87 -25.46 0.43
C ALA A 292 -5.18 -26.12 -0.06
N ALA A 293 -5.26 -27.43 0.08
CA ALA A 293 -6.41 -28.26 -0.24
C ALA A 293 -7.62 -27.97 0.69
#